data_0bea5bce13dc74de9d67638f7b6d0904
#
_entry.id   0bea5bce13dc74de9d67638f7b6d0904
#
_cell.length_a   1.000
_cell.length_b   1.000
_cell.length_c   1.000
_cell.angle_alpha   90.00
_cell.angle_beta   90.00
_cell.angle_gamma   90.00
#
_symmetry.space_group_name_H-M   'P 1'
#
loop_
_entity.id
_entity.type
_entity.pdbx_description
1 polymer ?
#
loop_
_entity_poly.entity_id
_entity_poly.type
_entity_poly.pdbx_seq_one_letter_code
_entity_poly.pdbx_strand_id
1 'polypeptide(L)'
;MARRKSKKEKELESLFYLIFIVPAFLIYFATQSIQSTVSIMIVYWVVAIAFLIIRNKKLKERLRASGINEIDKMDGIKFEHYLKELYSTLGYNAKVTPSSGDFGADLILTQNARKIVVQAKRHSNNVGVKAVQEIKAAQSHYDAGEAWVITNSYFTKAAIELAKSNSVKLINRDQLIQQILDVKKTG
;
A
#
# COMPACT_ATOMS: atom_id res chain seq x y z
N MET A 1 -44.48 -6.85 2.21
CA MET A 1 -43.54 -6.21 1.28
C MET A 1 -42.11 -6.69 1.58
N ALA A 2 -41.46 -7.43 0.68
CA ALA A 2 -40.11 -7.90 0.88
C ALA A 2 -39.12 -6.74 0.71
N ARG A 3 -38.26 -6.49 1.71
CA ARG A 3 -37.23 -5.43 1.71
C ARG A 3 -36.22 -5.71 0.60
N ARG A 4 -36.04 -4.78 -0.33
CA ARG A 4 -35.07 -4.89 -1.42
C ARG A 4 -33.64 -4.89 -0.84
N LYS A 5 -32.90 -6.01 -0.97
CA LYS A 5 -31.54 -6.17 -0.43
C LYS A 5 -30.59 -5.12 -1.02
N SER A 6 -29.70 -4.58 -0.20
CA SER A 6 -28.70 -3.61 -0.63
C SER A 6 -27.66 -4.26 -1.56
N LYS A 7 -26.91 -3.45 -2.34
CA LYS A 7 -25.85 -3.96 -3.24
C LYS A 7 -24.80 -4.77 -2.47
N LYS A 8 -24.41 -4.32 -1.26
CA LYS A 8 -23.47 -5.03 -0.38
C LYS A 8 -24.01 -6.39 0.10
N GLU A 9 -25.29 -6.45 0.43
CA GLU A 9 -25.91 -7.72 0.86
C GLU A 9 -25.94 -8.75 -0.28
N LYS A 10 -26.17 -8.32 -1.51
CA LYS A 10 -26.12 -9.20 -2.69
C LYS A 10 -24.71 -9.68 -3.00
N GLU A 11 -23.70 -8.81 -2.88
CA GLU A 11 -22.29 -9.19 -3.05
C GLU A 11 -21.86 -10.19 -1.97
N LEU A 12 -22.30 -10.01 -0.73
CA LEU A 12 -22.00 -10.93 0.37
C LEU A 12 -22.66 -12.29 0.18
N GLU A 13 -23.92 -12.32 -0.28
CA GLU A 13 -24.62 -13.57 -0.64
C GLU A 13 -23.92 -14.29 -1.79
N SER A 14 -23.57 -13.58 -2.86
CA SER A 14 -22.87 -14.21 -3.99
C SER A 14 -21.53 -14.82 -3.58
N LEU A 15 -20.80 -14.13 -2.69
CA LEU A 15 -19.54 -14.62 -2.13
C LEU A 15 -19.76 -15.88 -1.27
N PHE A 16 -20.81 -15.88 -0.45
CA PHE A 16 -21.19 -17.04 0.36
C PHE A 16 -21.50 -18.28 -0.52
N TYR A 17 -22.31 -18.12 -1.56
CA TYR A 17 -22.61 -19.22 -2.48
C TYR A 17 -21.34 -19.76 -3.14
N LEU A 18 -20.47 -18.88 -3.61
CA LEU A 18 -19.24 -19.26 -4.31
C LEU A 18 -18.24 -19.98 -3.41
N ILE A 19 -18.15 -19.61 -2.13
CA ILE A 19 -17.18 -20.19 -1.19
C ILE A 19 -17.71 -21.46 -0.50
N PHE A 20 -19.00 -21.55 -0.23
CA PHE A 20 -19.59 -22.65 0.55
C PHE A 20 -20.41 -23.61 -0.29
N ILE A 21 -21.31 -23.12 -1.11
CA ILE A 21 -22.30 -23.96 -1.79
C ILE A 21 -21.72 -24.60 -3.06
N VAL A 22 -21.02 -23.83 -3.87
CA VAL A 22 -20.47 -24.36 -5.13
C VAL A 22 -19.45 -25.48 -4.89
N PRO A 23 -18.45 -25.36 -4.00
CA PRO A 23 -17.53 -26.45 -3.71
C PRO A 23 -18.24 -27.69 -3.13
N ALA A 24 -19.18 -27.50 -2.19
CA ALA A 24 -19.93 -28.61 -1.62
C ALA A 24 -20.73 -29.35 -2.68
N PHE A 25 -21.39 -28.66 -3.60
CA PHE A 25 -22.15 -29.25 -4.70
C PHE A 25 -21.24 -30.03 -5.67
N LEU A 26 -20.09 -29.43 -6.07
CA LEU A 26 -19.15 -30.12 -6.97
C LEU A 26 -18.57 -31.39 -6.36
N ILE A 27 -18.22 -31.37 -5.06
CA ILE A 27 -17.68 -32.49 -4.33
C ILE A 27 -18.77 -33.57 -4.21
N TYR A 28 -20.00 -33.21 -3.87
CA TYR A 28 -21.10 -34.15 -3.78
C TYR A 28 -21.38 -34.80 -5.14
N PHE A 29 -21.39 -34.05 -6.22
CA PHE A 29 -21.61 -34.59 -7.56
C PHE A 29 -20.52 -35.57 -7.98
N ALA A 30 -19.27 -35.30 -7.58
CA ALA A 30 -18.13 -36.18 -7.87
C ALA A 30 -18.11 -37.46 -7.01
N THR A 31 -18.48 -37.35 -5.73
CA THR A 31 -18.40 -38.48 -4.78
C THR A 31 -19.66 -39.29 -4.64
N GLN A 32 -20.82 -38.74 -5.01
CA GLN A 32 -22.18 -39.28 -4.84
C GLN A 32 -22.46 -39.72 -3.39
N SER A 33 -21.70 -39.18 -2.42
CA SER A 33 -21.76 -39.57 -1.00
C SER A 33 -21.73 -38.35 -0.11
N ILE A 34 -22.74 -38.18 0.72
CA ILE A 34 -22.85 -37.11 1.70
C ILE A 34 -21.69 -37.17 2.71
N GLN A 35 -21.37 -38.38 3.18
CA GLN A 35 -20.30 -38.57 4.19
C GLN A 35 -18.94 -38.17 3.66
N SER A 36 -18.60 -38.52 2.42
CA SER A 36 -17.36 -38.12 1.75
C SER A 36 -17.31 -36.60 1.52
N THR A 37 -18.44 -36.03 1.11
CA THR A 37 -18.55 -34.55 0.89
C THR A 37 -18.26 -33.78 2.18
N VAL A 38 -18.89 -34.17 3.30
CA VAL A 38 -18.66 -33.54 4.60
C VAL A 38 -17.21 -33.66 5.03
N SER A 39 -16.60 -34.85 4.90
CA SER A 39 -15.21 -35.08 5.28
C SER A 39 -14.24 -34.21 4.46
N ILE A 40 -14.41 -34.12 3.15
CA ILE A 40 -13.59 -33.31 2.26
C ILE A 40 -13.78 -31.82 2.56
N MET A 41 -15.00 -31.38 2.84
CA MET A 41 -15.28 -29.98 3.21
C MET A 41 -14.61 -29.59 4.54
N ILE A 42 -14.57 -30.47 5.52
CA ILE A 42 -13.84 -30.24 6.77
C ILE A 42 -12.35 -30.02 6.49
N VAL A 43 -11.74 -30.91 5.71
CA VAL A 43 -10.32 -30.77 5.33
C VAL A 43 -10.07 -29.46 4.57
N TYR A 44 -10.93 -29.12 3.62
CA TYR A 44 -10.85 -27.86 2.87
C TYR A 44 -10.83 -26.65 3.82
N TRP A 45 -11.72 -26.60 4.80
CA TRP A 45 -11.79 -25.48 5.75
C TRP A 45 -10.60 -25.44 6.70
N VAL A 46 -10.12 -26.58 7.16
CA VAL A 46 -8.90 -26.64 7.99
C VAL A 46 -7.70 -26.07 7.22
N VAL A 47 -7.52 -26.46 5.96
CA VAL A 47 -6.44 -25.95 5.10
C VAL A 47 -6.60 -24.45 4.85
N ALA A 48 -7.81 -23.98 4.55
CA ALA A 48 -8.09 -22.55 4.32
C ALA A 48 -7.79 -21.71 5.56
N ILE A 49 -8.22 -22.15 6.74
CA ILE A 49 -7.94 -21.46 8.01
C ILE A 49 -6.43 -21.45 8.31
N ALA A 50 -5.75 -22.58 8.16
CA ALA A 50 -4.30 -22.67 8.35
C ALA A 50 -3.55 -21.70 7.42
N PHE A 51 -3.93 -21.65 6.15
CA PHE A 51 -3.37 -20.68 5.18
C PHE A 51 -3.56 -19.23 5.63
N LEU A 52 -4.76 -18.85 6.10
CA LEU A 52 -5.03 -17.50 6.60
C LEU A 52 -4.18 -17.18 7.84
N ILE A 53 -4.02 -18.13 8.77
CA ILE A 53 -3.19 -17.95 9.97
C ILE A 53 -1.73 -17.69 9.58
N ILE A 54 -1.17 -18.54 8.68
CA ILE A 54 0.21 -18.41 8.22
C ILE A 54 0.41 -17.07 7.50
N ARG A 55 -0.52 -16.70 6.61
CA ARG A 55 -0.48 -15.41 5.90
C ARG A 55 -0.50 -14.22 6.86
N ASN A 56 -1.37 -14.24 7.86
CA ASN A 56 -1.46 -13.19 8.87
C ASN A 56 -0.20 -13.11 9.75
N LYS A 57 0.40 -14.26 10.10
CA LYS A 57 1.65 -14.30 10.85
C LYS A 57 2.79 -13.65 10.04
N LYS A 58 2.97 -14.04 8.78
CA LYS A 58 3.96 -13.43 7.89
C LYS A 58 3.76 -11.92 7.73
N LEU A 59 2.51 -11.46 7.59
CA LEU A 59 2.22 -10.03 7.50
C LEU A 59 2.63 -9.28 8.77
N LYS A 60 2.29 -9.81 9.96
CA LYS A 60 2.68 -9.21 11.25
C LYS A 60 4.20 -9.15 11.43
N GLU A 61 4.92 -10.20 11.05
CA GLU A 61 6.38 -10.23 11.10
C GLU A 61 6.99 -9.17 10.17
N ARG A 62 6.47 -9.05 8.94
CA ARG A 62 6.90 -8.05 7.97
C ARG A 62 6.68 -6.61 8.48
N LEU A 63 5.51 -6.33 9.07
CA LEU A 63 5.20 -5.02 9.64
C LEU A 63 6.12 -4.67 10.83
N ARG A 64 6.40 -5.64 11.72
CA ARG A 64 7.33 -5.45 12.84
C ARG A 64 8.76 -5.20 12.34
N ALA A 65 9.25 -6.00 11.41
CA ALA A 65 10.59 -5.87 10.84
C ALA A 65 10.82 -4.54 10.14
N SER A 66 9.81 -3.97 9.50
CA SER A 66 9.90 -2.67 8.81
C SER A 66 10.00 -1.48 9.80
N GLY A 67 9.43 -1.58 11.01
CA GLY A 67 9.31 -0.44 11.91
C GLY A 67 8.25 0.58 11.49
N ILE A 68 7.35 0.24 10.58
CA ILE A 68 6.32 1.15 10.05
C ILE A 68 5.42 1.75 11.13
N ASN A 69 5.20 1.04 12.23
CA ASN A 69 4.40 1.54 13.36
C ASN A 69 5.05 2.73 14.08
N GLU A 70 6.38 2.84 14.00
CA GLU A 70 7.11 3.99 14.54
C GLU A 70 6.99 5.18 13.61
N ILE A 71 7.04 4.93 12.29
CA ILE A 71 6.79 5.95 11.27
C ILE A 71 5.38 6.53 11.39
N ASP A 72 4.38 5.70 11.70
CA ASP A 72 3.00 6.13 11.92
C ASP A 72 2.83 7.12 13.09
N LYS A 73 3.79 7.15 14.03
CA LYS A 73 3.80 8.05 15.19
C LYS A 73 4.61 9.34 14.96
N MET A 74 5.37 9.42 13.88
CA MET A 74 6.17 10.59 13.55
C MET A 74 5.26 11.78 13.22
N ASP A 75 5.74 13.00 13.45
CA ASP A 75 5.23 14.19 12.80
C ASP A 75 5.77 14.30 11.35
N GLY A 76 5.28 15.29 10.59
CA GLY A 76 5.67 15.48 9.19
C GLY A 76 7.17 15.67 9.02
N ILE A 77 7.76 16.57 9.81
CA ILE A 77 9.20 16.92 9.74
C ILE A 77 10.09 15.72 10.03
N LYS A 78 9.75 14.91 11.06
CA LYS A 78 10.49 13.68 11.36
C LYS A 78 10.37 12.67 10.23
N PHE A 79 9.22 12.59 9.58
CA PHE A 79 9.03 11.70 8.44
C PHE A 79 9.87 12.13 7.22
N GLU A 80 9.99 13.42 6.94
CA GLU A 80 10.88 13.96 5.90
C GLU A 80 12.34 13.59 6.19
N HIS A 81 12.83 13.83 7.41
CA HIS A 81 14.17 13.45 7.81
C HIS A 81 14.40 11.93 7.74
N TYR A 82 13.42 11.13 8.14
CA TYR A 82 13.48 9.68 8.00
C TYR A 82 13.62 9.26 6.53
N LEU A 83 12.83 9.85 5.64
CA LEU A 83 12.94 9.57 4.21
C LEU A 83 14.29 10.00 3.63
N LYS A 84 14.84 11.15 4.07
CA LYS A 84 16.19 11.56 3.69
C LYS A 84 17.22 10.47 4.01
N GLU A 85 17.23 9.97 5.25
CA GLU A 85 18.17 8.91 5.65
C GLU A 85 17.93 7.60 4.87
N LEU A 86 16.67 7.20 4.68
CA LEU A 86 16.32 6.01 3.91
C LEU A 86 16.84 6.11 2.46
N TYR A 87 16.59 7.22 1.78
CA TYR A 87 17.03 7.39 0.40
C TYR A 87 18.53 7.62 0.29
N SER A 88 19.18 8.21 1.27
CA SER A 88 20.64 8.27 1.36
C SER A 88 21.26 6.88 1.42
N THR A 89 20.69 5.98 2.21
CA THR A 89 21.12 4.56 2.26
C THR A 89 20.85 3.81 0.97
N LEU A 90 19.82 4.20 0.21
CA LEU A 90 19.51 3.67 -1.13
C LEU A 90 20.43 4.25 -2.24
N GLY A 91 21.42 5.07 -1.88
CA GLY A 91 22.42 5.61 -2.79
C GLY A 91 22.03 6.91 -3.50
N TYR A 92 20.98 7.59 -3.02
CA TYR A 92 20.65 8.94 -3.50
C TYR A 92 21.38 10.01 -2.65
N ASN A 93 21.78 11.09 -3.28
CA ASN A 93 22.09 12.31 -2.55
C ASN A 93 20.76 12.99 -2.18
N ALA A 94 20.32 12.82 -0.93
CA ALA A 94 19.02 13.26 -0.44
C ALA A 94 19.17 14.54 0.41
N LYS A 95 18.38 15.58 0.08
CA LYS A 95 18.34 16.85 0.81
C LYS A 95 16.90 17.22 1.15
N VAL A 96 16.65 17.62 2.41
CA VAL A 96 15.37 18.22 2.82
C VAL A 96 15.35 19.67 2.34
N THR A 97 14.22 20.11 1.84
CA THR A 97 14.00 21.50 1.42
C THR A 97 13.75 22.40 2.64
N PRO A 98 13.93 23.73 2.55
CA PRO A 98 13.50 24.64 3.60
C PRO A 98 12.00 24.54 3.87
N SER A 99 11.59 24.68 5.13
CA SER A 99 10.18 24.58 5.54
C SER A 99 9.27 25.72 5.06
N SER A 100 9.81 26.71 4.39
CA SER A 100 9.08 27.80 3.73
C SER A 100 9.65 28.07 2.35
N GLY A 101 8.76 28.21 1.35
CA GLY A 101 9.17 28.42 -0.04
C GLY A 101 9.63 27.13 -0.73
N ASP A 102 9.17 25.98 -0.26
CA ASP A 102 9.47 24.64 -0.79
C ASP A 102 8.66 24.32 -2.06
N PHE A 103 7.69 25.18 -2.41
CA PHE A 103 6.78 25.01 -3.55
C PHE A 103 6.07 23.64 -3.60
N GLY A 104 6.00 22.95 -2.46
CA GLY A 104 5.37 21.63 -2.32
C GLY A 104 6.31 20.45 -2.53
N ALA A 105 7.64 20.65 -2.47
CA ALA A 105 8.62 19.58 -2.43
C ALA A 105 9.31 19.56 -1.06
N ASP A 106 9.21 18.44 -0.33
CA ASP A 106 9.82 18.28 1.00
C ASP A 106 11.26 17.74 0.90
N LEU A 107 11.58 16.99 -0.18
CA LEU A 107 12.95 16.52 -0.43
C LEU A 107 13.34 16.66 -1.91
N ILE A 108 14.64 16.78 -2.14
CA ILE A 108 15.28 16.66 -3.44
C ILE A 108 16.23 15.46 -3.38
N LEU A 109 16.03 14.49 -4.29
CA LEU A 109 16.90 13.34 -4.46
C LEU A 109 17.68 13.49 -5.75
N THR A 110 18.99 13.20 -5.71
CA THR A 110 19.83 13.23 -6.90
C THR A 110 20.62 11.94 -7.01
N GLN A 111 20.61 11.31 -8.18
CA GLN A 111 21.40 10.13 -8.49
C GLN A 111 21.71 10.07 -9.99
N ASN A 112 22.99 9.90 -10.36
CA ASN A 112 23.43 9.79 -11.77
C ASN A 112 22.86 10.91 -12.66
N ALA A 113 23.00 12.16 -12.25
CA ALA A 113 22.46 13.36 -12.91
C ALA A 113 20.92 13.46 -12.98
N ARG A 114 20.19 12.49 -12.43
CA ARG A 114 18.70 12.52 -12.32
C ARG A 114 18.32 13.29 -11.07
N LYS A 115 17.47 14.28 -11.21
CA LYS A 115 16.90 15.04 -10.09
C LYS A 115 15.43 14.67 -9.92
N ILE A 116 15.05 14.37 -8.71
CA ILE A 116 13.71 13.94 -8.32
C ILE A 116 13.25 14.85 -7.19
N VAL A 117 12.06 15.43 -7.31
CA VAL A 117 11.39 16.11 -6.20
C VAL A 117 10.41 15.19 -5.52
N VAL A 118 10.35 15.26 -4.20
CA VAL A 118 9.54 14.36 -3.37
C VAL A 118 8.65 15.18 -2.44
N GLN A 119 7.37 14.85 -2.44
CA GLN A 119 6.41 15.28 -1.42
C GLN A 119 6.19 14.14 -0.44
N ALA A 120 6.45 14.39 0.84
CA ALA A 120 6.25 13.44 1.93
C ALA A 120 4.90 13.71 2.64
N LYS A 121 4.03 12.73 2.71
CA LYS A 121 2.74 12.86 3.41
C LYS A 121 2.62 11.80 4.49
N ARG A 122 3.03 12.14 5.75
CA ARG A 122 2.71 11.31 6.92
C ARG A 122 1.25 11.57 7.31
N HIS A 123 0.39 10.63 6.99
CA HIS A 123 -1.05 10.77 7.17
C HIS A 123 -1.70 9.50 7.70
N SER A 124 -2.74 9.61 8.53
CA SER A 124 -3.53 8.47 9.01
C SER A 124 -4.58 8.01 8.01
N ASN A 125 -5.02 8.90 7.12
CA ASN A 125 -6.01 8.64 6.07
C ASN A 125 -5.34 8.58 4.70
N ASN A 126 -6.12 8.20 3.67
CA ASN A 126 -5.65 8.19 2.29
C ASN A 126 -5.31 9.60 1.79
N VAL A 127 -4.19 9.71 1.10
CA VAL A 127 -3.70 10.96 0.49
C VAL A 127 -4.48 11.26 -0.79
N GLY A 128 -4.99 12.48 -0.89
CA GLY A 128 -5.80 12.95 -2.03
C GLY A 128 -4.99 13.62 -3.14
N VAL A 129 -5.70 14.14 -4.13
CA VAL A 129 -5.16 14.78 -5.36
C VAL A 129 -4.24 15.96 -5.08
N LYS A 130 -4.44 16.68 -3.96
CA LYS A 130 -3.67 17.87 -3.61
C LYS A 130 -2.15 17.60 -3.58
N ALA A 131 -1.72 16.50 -3.00
CA ALA A 131 -0.30 16.13 -2.96
C ALA A 131 0.31 15.92 -4.35
N VAL A 132 -0.47 15.37 -5.29
CA VAL A 132 -0.05 15.19 -6.69
C VAL A 132 0.08 16.54 -7.40
N GLN A 133 -0.85 17.46 -7.17
CA GLN A 133 -0.83 18.81 -7.74
C GLN A 133 0.36 19.62 -7.21
N GLU A 134 0.59 19.59 -5.89
CA GLU A 134 1.70 20.28 -5.23
C GLU A 134 3.04 19.82 -5.80
N ILE A 135 3.31 18.53 -5.84
CA ILE A 135 4.61 18.03 -6.32
C ILE A 135 4.80 18.24 -7.82
N LYS A 136 3.73 18.22 -8.61
CA LYS A 136 3.82 18.50 -10.04
C LYS A 136 4.19 19.95 -10.32
N ALA A 137 3.69 20.88 -9.53
CA ALA A 137 4.10 22.29 -9.60
C ALA A 137 5.58 22.45 -9.18
N ALA A 138 5.99 21.82 -8.08
CA ALA A 138 7.38 21.83 -7.62
C ALA A 138 8.35 21.23 -8.65
N GLN A 139 7.96 20.22 -9.42
CA GLN A 139 8.79 19.60 -10.44
C GLN A 139 9.36 20.62 -11.42
N SER A 140 8.51 21.51 -11.91
CA SER A 140 8.94 22.58 -12.85
C SER A 140 9.80 23.62 -12.16
N HIS A 141 9.48 24.00 -10.92
CA HIS A 141 10.25 25.00 -10.15
C HIS A 141 11.69 24.53 -9.90
N TYR A 142 11.88 23.26 -9.55
CA TYR A 142 13.19 22.70 -9.27
C TYR A 142 13.92 22.15 -10.50
N ASP A 143 13.36 22.27 -11.70
CA ASP A 143 13.89 21.66 -12.92
C ASP A 143 14.22 20.16 -12.70
N ALA A 144 13.25 19.42 -12.18
CA ALA A 144 13.40 18.01 -11.84
C ALA A 144 12.82 17.09 -12.93
N GLY A 145 13.56 16.04 -13.27
CA GLY A 145 13.11 15.04 -14.24
C GLY A 145 11.94 14.20 -13.76
N GLU A 146 11.82 13.98 -12.44
CA GLU A 146 10.79 13.15 -11.84
C GLU A 146 10.15 13.83 -10.62
N ALA A 147 8.87 13.49 -10.39
CA ALA A 147 8.10 13.95 -9.23
C ALA A 147 7.50 12.74 -8.51
N TRP A 148 7.73 12.64 -7.20
CA TRP A 148 7.26 11.52 -6.38
C TRP A 148 6.41 12.00 -5.22
N VAL A 149 5.37 11.25 -4.85
CA VAL A 149 4.67 11.40 -3.57
C VAL A 149 4.87 10.14 -2.75
N ILE A 150 5.36 10.29 -1.52
CA ILE A 150 5.64 9.18 -0.60
C ILE A 150 4.74 9.33 0.62
N THR A 151 4.08 8.24 1.03
CA THR A 151 3.23 8.25 2.22
C THR A 151 3.36 6.96 3.04
N ASN A 152 3.17 7.07 4.35
CA ASN A 152 2.97 5.93 5.25
C ASN A 152 1.55 5.33 5.15
N SER A 153 0.69 5.88 4.30
CA SER A 153 -0.70 5.47 4.11
C SER A 153 -0.94 5.03 2.64
N TYR A 154 -2.17 5.16 2.17
CA TYR A 154 -2.55 4.84 0.80
C TYR A 154 -3.03 6.08 0.06
N PHE A 155 -3.31 5.96 -1.23
CA PHE A 155 -3.82 7.04 -2.07
C PHE A 155 -5.30 6.83 -2.40
N THR A 156 -6.03 7.92 -2.60
CA THR A 156 -7.39 7.87 -3.14
C THR A 156 -7.36 7.46 -4.63
N LYS A 157 -8.45 6.91 -5.15
CA LYS A 157 -8.57 6.58 -6.59
C LYS A 157 -8.28 7.79 -7.48
N ALA A 158 -8.86 8.95 -7.14
CA ALA A 158 -8.63 10.19 -7.88
C ALA A 158 -7.16 10.63 -7.87
N ALA A 159 -6.43 10.46 -6.74
CA ALA A 159 -5.00 10.74 -6.67
C ALA A 159 -4.19 9.81 -7.58
N ILE A 160 -4.54 8.53 -7.64
CA ILE A 160 -3.87 7.55 -8.51
C ILE A 160 -4.11 7.89 -9.98
N GLU A 161 -5.33 8.24 -10.38
CA GLU A 161 -5.69 8.64 -11.75
C GLU A 161 -4.93 9.92 -12.15
N LEU A 162 -4.93 10.93 -11.27
CA LEU A 162 -4.22 12.18 -11.53
C LEU A 162 -2.69 11.98 -11.62
N ALA A 163 -2.11 11.15 -10.76
CA ALA A 163 -0.69 10.86 -10.78
C ALA A 163 -0.28 10.17 -12.09
N LYS A 164 -1.09 9.24 -12.57
CA LYS A 164 -0.86 8.56 -13.86
C LYS A 164 -0.84 9.54 -15.03
N SER A 165 -1.81 10.45 -15.11
CA SER A 165 -1.90 11.43 -16.20
C SER A 165 -0.79 12.49 -16.16
N ASN A 166 -0.21 12.76 -14.97
CA ASN A 166 0.85 13.74 -14.77
C ASN A 166 2.26 13.12 -14.65
N SER A 167 2.40 11.81 -14.86
CA SER A 167 3.67 11.07 -14.69
C SER A 167 4.31 11.27 -13.30
N VAL A 168 3.49 11.35 -12.26
CA VAL A 168 3.92 11.43 -10.87
C VAL A 168 3.98 10.01 -10.29
N LYS A 169 5.12 9.64 -9.71
CA LYS A 169 5.30 8.35 -9.05
C LYS A 169 4.71 8.40 -7.64
N LEU A 170 3.86 7.43 -7.34
CA LEU A 170 3.28 7.24 -6.00
C LEU A 170 3.99 6.09 -5.28
N ILE A 171 4.40 6.32 -4.05
CA ILE A 171 4.97 5.32 -3.16
C ILE A 171 4.08 5.24 -1.93
N ASN A 172 3.25 4.20 -1.89
CA ASN A 172 2.32 3.94 -0.80
C ASN A 172 2.98 3.18 0.35
N ARG A 173 2.21 2.91 1.40
CA ARG A 173 2.64 2.17 2.59
C ARG A 173 3.35 0.86 2.27
N ASP A 174 2.80 0.04 1.40
CA ASP A 174 3.35 -1.29 1.10
C ASP A 174 4.69 -1.20 0.36
N GLN A 175 4.80 -0.24 -0.56
CA GLN A 175 6.03 0.05 -1.29
C GLN A 175 7.10 0.66 -0.38
N LEU A 176 6.72 1.55 0.54
CA LEU A 176 7.63 2.12 1.54
C LEU A 176 8.17 1.01 2.47
N ILE A 177 7.30 0.13 2.99
CA ILE A 177 7.70 -1.03 3.79
C ILE A 177 8.70 -1.90 3.01
N GLN A 178 8.46 -2.14 1.73
CA GLN A 178 9.37 -2.94 0.92
C GLN A 178 10.75 -2.30 0.81
N GLN A 179 10.83 -1.00 0.52
CA GLN A 179 12.09 -0.26 0.44
C GLN A 179 12.87 -0.30 1.77
N ILE A 180 12.18 -0.13 2.90
CA ILE A 180 12.80 -0.22 4.23
C ILE A 180 13.39 -1.61 4.48
N LEU A 181 12.64 -2.66 4.13
CA LEU A 181 13.11 -4.05 4.30
C LEU A 181 14.29 -4.39 3.39
N ASP A 182 14.31 -3.84 2.18
CA ASP A 182 15.41 -4.05 1.24
C ASP A 182 16.71 -3.40 1.75
N VAL A 183 16.64 -2.19 2.30
CA VAL A 183 17.78 -1.54 2.97
C VAL A 183 18.30 -2.37 4.14
N LYS A 184 17.41 -2.89 5.00
CA LYS A 184 17.80 -3.70 6.17
C LYS A 184 18.40 -5.07 5.84
N LYS A 185 18.28 -5.55 4.61
CA LYS A 185 18.90 -6.80 4.15
C LYS A 185 20.30 -6.58 3.59
N THR A 186 20.61 -5.38 3.14
CA THR A 186 21.87 -5.02 2.47
C THR A 186 22.90 -4.39 3.40
N GLY A 187 22.50 -3.97 4.60
CA GLY A 187 23.38 -3.48 5.66
C GLY A 187 23.54 -4.50 6.78
#